data_0b543fe739c1aa97badfec8527041bae
#
_entry.id   0b543fe739c1aa97badfec8527041bae
#
_cell.length_a   1.000
_cell.length_b   1.000
_cell.length_c   1.000
_cell.angle_alpha   90.00
_cell.angle_beta   90.00
_cell.angle_gamma   90.00
#
_symmetry.space_group_name_H-M   'P 1'
#
loop_
_entity.id
_entity.type
_entity.pdbx_description
1 polymer ?
#
loop_
_entity_poly.entity_id
_entity_poly.type
_entity_poly.pdbx_seq_one_letter_code
_entity_poly.pdbx_strand_id
1 'polypeptide(L)'
;QFQMQEIGIQVNVPVDEYNNITDDRRIRSALNTIRYCIDNDCSVILASHFGRPKGGFEEKYSLSPIAKRLHILLKQDIKLAPNVVCTETLKMANELKTGEIMLLENMRFEAGETKNDEELSKKLASMADVYINDAFGVSHRAHSSVEGIAKYFDMNHKAAGFLLAKEIKFFHHIVENPKRPFVSIVGGSKVSGKLEALYNLVPKVDKIVIGGGMAFTFLKALGHEIGKSLVEEDLIPEALKIMELAKQKGVKLYLPVDIVAAEAFDAEAIAK
;
A
#
# COMPACT_ATOMS: atom_id res chain seq x y z
N GLN A 1 -12.89 27.81 8.62
CA GLN A 1 -13.49 26.84 7.70
C GLN A 1 -12.41 26.50 6.68
N PHE A 2 -11.94 25.25 6.67
CA PHE A 2 -10.88 24.80 5.74
C PHE A 2 -11.50 24.63 4.36
N GLN A 3 -10.90 25.26 3.35
CA GLN A 3 -11.45 25.25 1.99
C GLN A 3 -10.82 24.17 1.12
N MET A 4 -9.58 23.75 1.39
CA MET A 4 -8.82 22.84 0.53
C MET A 4 -8.18 21.73 1.35
N GLN A 5 -8.33 20.47 0.90
CA GLN A 5 -7.75 19.31 1.55
C GLN A 5 -6.96 18.47 0.56
N GLU A 6 -5.70 18.18 0.87
CA GLU A 6 -4.93 17.19 0.12
C GLU A 6 -5.11 15.82 0.78
N ILE A 7 -5.57 14.86 -0.02
CA ILE A 7 -5.79 13.47 0.42
C ILE A 7 -4.81 12.55 -0.32
N GLY A 8 -3.85 12.01 0.41
CA GLY A 8 -3.03 10.90 -0.07
C GLY A 8 -3.87 9.62 -0.14
N ILE A 9 -4.15 9.13 -1.34
CA ILE A 9 -4.93 7.90 -1.56
C ILE A 9 -4.09 6.80 -2.21
N GLN A 10 -4.53 5.55 -2.06
CA GLN A 10 -3.88 4.42 -2.71
C GLN A 10 -4.75 3.90 -3.86
N VAL A 11 -4.46 4.37 -5.08
CA VAL A 11 -5.17 3.94 -6.29
C VAL A 11 -4.30 3.13 -7.26
N ASN A 12 -3.23 2.51 -6.77
CA ASN A 12 -2.40 1.60 -7.56
C ASN A 12 -3.18 0.31 -7.85
N VAL A 13 -4.00 0.35 -8.87
CA VAL A 13 -4.92 -0.72 -9.30
C VAL A 13 -4.32 -1.55 -10.44
N PRO A 14 -4.70 -2.83 -10.60
CA PRO A 14 -4.31 -3.61 -11.77
C PRO A 14 -5.03 -3.11 -13.01
N VAL A 15 -4.31 -3.11 -14.13
CA VAL A 15 -4.82 -2.77 -15.47
C VAL A 15 -4.48 -3.86 -16.46
N ASP A 16 -5.28 -4.00 -17.51
CA ASP A 16 -5.00 -4.87 -18.65
C ASP A 16 -4.00 -4.23 -19.64
N GLU A 17 -3.71 -4.92 -20.73
CA GLU A 17 -2.81 -4.45 -21.80
C GLU A 17 -3.31 -3.17 -22.51
N TYR A 18 -4.61 -2.88 -22.42
CA TYR A 18 -5.24 -1.66 -22.98
C TYR A 18 -5.40 -0.54 -21.94
N ASN A 19 -4.76 -0.70 -20.76
CA ASN A 19 -4.82 0.26 -19.65
C ASN A 19 -6.23 0.41 -19.03
N ASN A 20 -7.11 -0.61 -19.19
CA ASN A 20 -8.38 -0.64 -18.49
C ASN A 20 -8.21 -1.20 -17.08
N ILE A 21 -8.89 -0.59 -16.12
CA ILE A 21 -8.85 -1.03 -14.73
C ILE A 21 -9.62 -2.36 -14.61
N THR A 22 -8.93 -3.43 -14.16
CA THR A 22 -9.51 -4.76 -13.98
C THR A 22 -10.06 -4.98 -12.56
N ASP A 23 -9.58 -4.22 -11.58
CA ASP A 23 -10.06 -4.25 -10.20
C ASP A 23 -9.98 -2.84 -9.58
N ASP A 24 -11.12 -2.28 -9.21
CA ASP A 24 -11.23 -0.91 -8.66
C ASP A 24 -11.41 -0.85 -7.13
N ARG A 25 -11.26 -1.96 -6.41
CA ARG A 25 -11.48 -2.02 -4.95
C ARG A 25 -10.68 -0.99 -4.18
N ARG A 26 -9.45 -0.71 -4.58
CA ARG A 26 -8.62 0.31 -3.93
C ARG A 26 -9.17 1.72 -4.11
N ILE A 27 -9.67 2.04 -5.30
CA ILE A 27 -10.34 3.32 -5.56
C ILE A 27 -11.60 3.44 -4.70
N ARG A 28 -12.44 2.38 -4.67
CA ARG A 28 -13.66 2.35 -3.86
C ARG A 28 -13.37 2.51 -2.36
N SER A 29 -12.27 1.99 -1.88
CA SER A 29 -11.88 2.11 -0.47
C SER A 29 -11.61 3.55 -0.05
N ALA A 30 -11.15 4.42 -0.96
CA ALA A 30 -10.89 5.83 -0.69
C ALA A 30 -12.15 6.72 -0.77
N LEU A 31 -13.26 6.21 -1.36
CA LEU A 31 -14.45 7.04 -1.64
C LEU A 31 -15.09 7.62 -0.37
N ASN A 32 -15.05 6.91 0.75
CA ASN A 32 -15.67 7.40 1.99
C ASN A 32 -14.98 8.67 2.48
N THR A 33 -13.64 8.72 2.45
CA THR A 33 -12.87 9.89 2.85
C THR A 33 -13.12 11.06 1.88
N ILE A 34 -13.11 10.79 0.57
CA ILE A 34 -13.37 11.81 -0.46
C ILE A 34 -14.77 12.41 -0.28
N ARG A 35 -15.80 11.57 -0.17
CA ARG A 35 -17.20 12.03 0.02
C ARG A 35 -17.36 12.84 1.30
N TYR A 36 -16.77 12.37 2.39
CA TYR A 36 -16.83 13.11 3.66
C TYR A 36 -16.29 14.53 3.52
N CYS A 37 -15.19 14.72 2.81
CA CYS A 37 -14.65 16.06 2.57
C CYS A 37 -15.60 16.91 1.72
N ILE A 38 -16.15 16.35 0.64
CA ILE A 38 -17.10 17.05 -0.24
C ILE A 38 -18.37 17.42 0.51
N ASP A 39 -18.93 16.49 1.29
CA ASP A 39 -20.17 16.68 2.06
C ASP A 39 -19.97 17.72 3.20
N ASN A 40 -18.72 18.06 3.53
CA ASN A 40 -18.34 19.12 4.47
C ASN A 40 -17.80 20.37 3.77
N ASP A 41 -18.23 20.65 2.56
CA ASP A 41 -17.94 21.85 1.80
C ASP A 41 -16.43 22.08 1.55
N CYS A 42 -15.65 21.01 1.39
CA CYS A 42 -14.24 21.10 1.02
C CYS A 42 -14.03 20.93 -0.47
N SER A 43 -13.02 21.58 -1.03
CA SER A 43 -12.39 21.16 -2.26
C SER A 43 -11.33 20.10 -1.97
N VAL A 44 -11.09 19.18 -2.90
CA VAL A 44 -10.26 18.00 -2.66
C VAL A 44 -9.17 17.88 -3.72
N ILE A 45 -7.92 17.76 -3.27
CA ILE A 45 -6.78 17.41 -4.12
C ILE A 45 -6.38 15.96 -3.79
N LEU A 46 -6.44 15.09 -4.78
CA LEU A 46 -6.07 13.69 -4.64
C LEU A 46 -4.64 13.47 -5.13
N ALA A 47 -3.82 12.86 -4.29
CA ALA A 47 -2.45 12.47 -4.61
C ALA A 47 -2.28 10.95 -4.52
N SER A 48 -1.69 10.34 -5.53
CA SER A 48 -1.43 8.90 -5.55
C SER A 48 -0.26 8.53 -6.47
N HIS A 49 0.21 7.29 -6.32
CA HIS A 49 1.14 6.71 -7.27
C HIS A 49 0.50 5.55 -8.04
N PHE A 50 1.02 5.29 -9.23
CA PHE A 50 0.60 4.19 -10.08
C PHE A 50 1.82 3.53 -10.75
N GLY A 51 1.91 2.21 -10.66
CA GLY A 51 3.02 1.45 -11.24
C GLY A 51 4.41 1.82 -10.69
N ARG A 52 5.42 1.65 -11.53
CA ARG A 52 6.83 1.95 -11.23
C ARG A 52 7.51 2.64 -12.42
N PRO A 53 7.19 3.92 -12.67
CA PRO A 53 7.89 4.68 -13.70
C PRO A 53 9.39 4.81 -13.37
N LYS A 54 10.21 4.99 -14.39
CA LYS A 54 11.67 5.13 -14.24
C LYS A 54 12.13 6.55 -13.89
N GLY A 55 11.17 7.47 -13.78
CA GLY A 55 11.35 8.90 -13.55
C GLY A 55 10.83 9.72 -14.73
N GLY A 56 10.12 10.80 -14.42
CA GLY A 56 9.43 11.62 -15.44
C GLY A 56 8.13 10.99 -15.94
N PHE A 57 7.47 11.70 -16.84
CA PHE A 57 6.18 11.30 -17.37
C PHE A 57 6.30 10.07 -18.29
N GLU A 58 5.49 9.07 -18.06
CA GLU A 58 5.29 7.90 -18.92
C GLU A 58 3.77 7.67 -19.06
N GLU A 59 3.23 7.79 -20.27
CA GLU A 59 1.78 7.75 -20.55
C GLU A 59 1.09 6.51 -19.96
N LYS A 60 1.73 5.33 -20.03
CA LYS A 60 1.19 4.08 -19.45
C LYS A 60 1.01 4.12 -17.94
N TYR A 61 1.65 5.06 -17.25
CA TYR A 61 1.54 5.27 -15.81
C TYR A 61 0.80 6.56 -15.45
N SER A 62 0.19 7.24 -16.41
CA SER A 62 -0.71 8.38 -16.14
C SER A 62 -1.90 7.95 -15.29
N LEU A 63 -2.36 8.84 -14.42
CA LEU A 63 -3.56 8.65 -13.61
C LEU A 63 -4.87 8.91 -14.37
N SER A 64 -4.82 9.18 -15.68
CA SER A 64 -6.01 9.40 -16.51
C SER A 64 -7.07 8.31 -16.42
N PRO A 65 -6.76 6.98 -16.45
CA PRO A 65 -7.77 5.94 -16.26
C PRO A 65 -8.42 6.00 -14.87
N ILE A 66 -7.66 6.39 -13.84
CA ILE A 66 -8.15 6.53 -12.47
C ILE A 66 -9.09 7.74 -12.36
N ALA A 67 -8.75 8.88 -12.98
CA ALA A 67 -9.62 10.04 -13.04
C ALA A 67 -10.98 9.71 -13.68
N LYS A 68 -10.98 8.98 -14.80
CA LYS A 68 -12.20 8.50 -15.47
C LYS A 68 -13.01 7.58 -14.55
N ARG A 69 -12.35 6.69 -13.82
CA ARG A 69 -13.06 5.78 -12.90
C ARG A 69 -13.64 6.50 -11.69
N LEU A 70 -12.91 7.46 -11.11
CA LEU A 70 -13.39 8.33 -10.04
C LEU A 70 -14.61 9.15 -10.48
N HIS A 71 -14.58 9.73 -11.69
CA HIS A 71 -15.72 10.44 -12.29
C HIS A 71 -17.00 9.58 -12.28
N ILE A 72 -16.90 8.32 -12.73
CA ILE A 72 -18.03 7.39 -12.74
C ILE A 72 -18.52 7.09 -11.33
N LEU A 73 -17.61 6.85 -10.38
CA LEU A 73 -17.97 6.42 -9.02
C LEU A 73 -18.49 7.56 -8.15
N LEU A 74 -17.99 8.77 -8.34
CA LEU A 74 -18.42 9.98 -7.61
C LEU A 74 -19.55 10.73 -8.33
N LYS A 75 -19.79 10.45 -9.63
CA LYS A 75 -20.77 11.12 -10.49
C LYS A 75 -20.53 12.63 -10.59
N GLN A 76 -19.27 13.05 -10.60
CA GLN A 76 -18.85 14.43 -10.76
C GLN A 76 -17.53 14.52 -11.50
N ASP A 77 -17.21 15.71 -12.03
CA ASP A 77 -15.99 15.91 -12.78
C ASP A 77 -14.75 15.84 -11.90
N ILE A 78 -13.72 15.20 -12.44
CA ILE A 78 -12.40 15.09 -11.82
C ILE A 78 -11.42 15.86 -12.69
N LYS A 79 -10.85 16.93 -12.18
CA LYS A 79 -9.82 17.72 -12.87
C LYS A 79 -8.49 16.98 -12.74
N LEU A 80 -7.98 16.41 -13.84
CA LEU A 80 -6.64 15.82 -13.85
C LEU A 80 -5.62 16.92 -14.06
N ALA A 81 -4.68 17.07 -13.13
CA ALA A 81 -3.58 18.03 -13.24
C ALA A 81 -2.59 17.59 -14.34
N PRO A 82 -1.95 18.52 -15.04
CA PRO A 82 -0.98 18.18 -16.10
C PRO A 82 0.32 17.57 -15.56
N ASN A 83 0.61 17.79 -14.28
CA ASN A 83 1.77 17.24 -13.57
C ASN A 83 1.51 17.22 -12.06
N VAL A 84 2.48 16.80 -11.25
CA VAL A 84 2.39 16.81 -9.78
C VAL A 84 2.52 18.25 -9.25
N VAL A 85 3.59 18.96 -9.55
CA VAL A 85 3.91 20.30 -9.02
C VAL A 85 4.50 21.22 -10.09
N CYS A 86 3.74 21.55 -11.12
CA CYS A 86 4.12 22.60 -12.07
C CYS A 86 3.31 23.89 -11.83
N THR A 87 3.70 24.99 -12.48
CA THR A 87 3.01 26.27 -12.36
C THR A 87 1.51 26.16 -12.65
N GLU A 88 1.15 25.38 -13.65
CA GLU A 88 -0.24 25.16 -14.05
C GLU A 88 -1.00 24.35 -12.98
N THR A 89 -0.40 23.29 -12.43
CA THR A 89 -0.98 22.51 -11.33
C THR A 89 -1.25 23.39 -10.10
N LEU A 90 -0.27 24.23 -9.71
CA LEU A 90 -0.43 25.17 -8.59
C LEU A 90 -1.55 26.18 -8.85
N LYS A 91 -1.65 26.69 -10.07
CA LYS A 91 -2.75 27.57 -10.47
C LYS A 91 -4.10 26.86 -10.38
N MET A 92 -4.21 25.65 -10.93
CA MET A 92 -5.44 24.85 -10.86
C MET A 92 -5.85 24.57 -9.40
N ALA A 93 -4.90 24.28 -8.53
CA ALA A 93 -5.16 24.11 -7.09
C ALA A 93 -5.76 25.37 -6.48
N ASN A 94 -5.15 26.52 -6.71
CA ASN A 94 -5.63 27.81 -6.17
C ASN A 94 -7.00 28.24 -6.71
N GLU A 95 -7.39 27.79 -7.90
CA GLU A 95 -8.67 28.08 -8.54
C GLU A 95 -9.75 27.04 -8.22
N LEU A 96 -9.43 26.02 -7.44
CA LEU A 96 -10.34 24.92 -7.09
C LEU A 96 -11.46 25.43 -6.18
N LYS A 97 -12.71 25.19 -6.57
CA LYS A 97 -13.88 25.63 -5.83
C LYS A 97 -14.37 24.56 -4.87
N THR A 98 -15.09 24.99 -3.87
CA THR A 98 -15.79 24.10 -2.92
C THR A 98 -16.54 22.99 -3.65
N GLY A 99 -16.35 21.74 -3.23
CA GLY A 99 -16.95 20.55 -3.82
C GLY A 99 -16.25 20.03 -5.07
N GLU A 100 -15.30 20.76 -5.65
CA GLU A 100 -14.53 20.28 -6.79
C GLU A 100 -13.39 19.34 -6.35
N ILE A 101 -13.05 18.42 -7.27
CA ILE A 101 -11.97 17.45 -7.06
C ILE A 101 -10.92 17.61 -8.14
N MET A 102 -9.67 17.70 -7.71
CA MET A 102 -8.50 17.61 -8.59
C MET A 102 -7.71 16.33 -8.25
N LEU A 103 -7.27 15.61 -9.26
CA LEU A 103 -6.31 14.51 -9.15
C LEU A 103 -4.98 15.00 -9.70
N LEU A 104 -3.93 14.95 -8.88
CA LEU A 104 -2.57 15.17 -9.36
C LEU A 104 -2.15 14.05 -10.29
N GLU A 105 -1.19 14.29 -11.15
CA GLU A 105 -0.53 13.23 -11.88
C GLU A 105 0.27 12.32 -10.94
N ASN A 106 0.73 11.18 -11.48
CA ASN A 106 1.41 10.14 -10.73
C ASN A 106 2.58 10.71 -9.92
N MET A 107 2.49 10.61 -8.59
CA MET A 107 3.51 11.11 -7.67
C MET A 107 4.92 10.61 -7.99
N ARG A 108 5.05 9.41 -8.56
CA ARG A 108 6.34 8.82 -8.95
C ARG A 108 6.93 9.38 -10.24
N PHE A 109 6.27 10.31 -10.91
CA PHE A 109 6.90 11.10 -11.97
C PHE A 109 7.89 12.10 -11.40
N GLU A 110 7.73 12.48 -10.13
CA GLU A 110 8.68 13.30 -9.41
C GLU A 110 9.81 12.45 -8.80
N ALA A 111 11.05 12.72 -9.21
CA ALA A 111 12.21 11.99 -8.72
C ALA A 111 12.44 12.14 -7.21
N GLY A 112 11.91 13.22 -6.62
CA GLY A 112 11.96 13.52 -5.18
C GLY A 112 11.01 12.68 -4.34
N GLU A 113 9.94 12.11 -4.93
CA GLU A 113 8.88 11.43 -4.18
C GLU A 113 9.42 10.34 -3.26
N THR A 114 10.15 9.38 -3.82
CA THR A 114 10.69 8.24 -3.04
C THR A 114 11.92 8.57 -2.21
N LYS A 115 12.48 9.78 -2.38
CA LYS A 115 13.64 10.29 -1.64
C LYS A 115 13.23 11.15 -0.46
N ASN A 116 11.93 11.37 -0.29
CA ASN A 116 11.39 12.27 0.72
C ASN A 116 11.94 13.70 0.60
N ASP A 117 11.96 14.20 -0.63
CA ASP A 117 12.54 15.50 -0.97
C ASP A 117 11.78 16.63 -0.30
N GLU A 118 12.52 17.54 0.32
CA GLU A 118 11.96 18.62 1.13
C GLU A 118 11.25 19.68 0.29
N GLU A 119 11.85 20.07 -0.85
CA GLU A 119 11.26 21.07 -1.75
C GLU A 119 9.97 20.56 -2.40
N LEU A 120 9.93 19.29 -2.80
CA LEU A 120 8.72 18.65 -3.30
C LEU A 120 7.64 18.63 -2.20
N SER A 121 8.00 18.21 -1.00
CA SER A 121 7.09 18.13 0.15
C SER A 121 6.48 19.51 0.49
N LYS A 122 7.29 20.55 0.45
CA LYS A 122 6.86 21.94 0.68
C LYS A 122 5.90 22.43 -0.40
N LYS A 123 6.20 22.14 -1.68
CA LYS A 123 5.32 22.50 -2.78
C LYS A 123 3.97 21.79 -2.69
N LEU A 124 3.96 20.48 -2.36
CA LEU A 124 2.73 19.72 -2.12
C LEU A 124 1.92 20.37 -0.99
N ALA A 125 2.55 20.60 0.14
CA ALA A 125 1.87 21.22 1.29
C ALA A 125 1.32 22.62 1.00
N SER A 126 1.93 23.38 0.10
CA SER A 126 1.45 24.74 -0.27
C SER A 126 0.13 24.74 -1.02
N MET A 127 -0.35 23.59 -1.50
CA MET A 127 -1.60 23.47 -2.26
C MET A 127 -2.83 23.25 -1.37
N ALA A 128 -2.67 22.99 -0.06
CA ALA A 128 -3.80 22.62 0.79
C ALA A 128 -3.69 23.19 2.21
N ASP A 129 -4.84 23.35 2.86
CA ASP A 129 -4.95 23.78 4.26
C ASP A 129 -4.87 22.60 5.23
N VAL A 130 -5.27 21.42 4.79
CA VAL A 130 -5.30 20.19 5.60
C VAL A 130 -4.76 19.01 4.80
N TYR A 131 -3.94 18.19 5.43
CA TYR A 131 -3.43 16.94 4.89
C TYR A 131 -4.15 15.72 5.47
N ILE A 132 -4.63 14.82 4.60
CA ILE A 132 -5.25 13.56 5.02
C ILE A 132 -4.48 12.40 4.41
N ASN A 133 -3.93 11.53 5.24
CA ASN A 133 -3.33 10.27 4.78
C ASN A 133 -4.38 9.15 4.80
N ASP A 134 -4.74 8.63 3.63
CA ASP A 134 -5.64 7.49 3.47
C ASP A 134 -4.99 6.33 2.68
N ALA A 135 -3.65 6.28 2.69
CA ALA A 135 -2.82 5.35 1.94
C ALA A 135 -2.03 4.41 2.86
N PHE A 136 -2.72 3.51 3.60
CA PHE A 136 -2.11 2.58 4.55
C PHE A 136 -0.92 1.80 3.96
N GLY A 137 -1.06 1.27 2.73
CA GLY A 137 -0.04 0.43 2.10
C GLY A 137 1.32 1.11 1.83
N VAL A 138 1.40 2.44 1.92
CA VAL A 138 2.65 3.21 1.77
C VAL A 138 3.03 3.98 3.03
N SER A 139 2.20 3.96 4.07
CA SER A 139 2.43 4.72 5.32
C SER A 139 3.68 4.31 6.09
N HIS A 140 4.26 3.14 5.77
CA HIS A 140 5.54 2.68 6.31
C HIS A 140 6.77 3.23 5.58
N ARG A 141 6.58 4.11 4.57
CA ARG A 141 7.66 4.65 3.74
C ARG A 141 7.81 6.14 3.97
N ALA A 142 9.06 6.59 4.12
CA ALA A 142 9.40 8.01 4.13
C ALA A 142 9.40 8.55 2.69
N HIS A 143 8.23 8.91 2.17
CA HIS A 143 8.04 9.54 0.86
C HIS A 143 7.56 10.97 1.04
N SER A 144 7.80 11.83 0.02
CA SER A 144 7.40 13.25 0.07
C SER A 144 5.90 13.43 0.29
N SER A 145 5.06 12.63 -0.39
CA SER A 145 3.59 12.66 -0.26
C SER A 145 3.04 11.96 0.98
N VAL A 146 3.88 11.36 1.82
CA VAL A 146 3.46 10.59 3.01
C VAL A 146 4.05 11.22 4.28
N GLU A 147 5.37 11.17 4.43
CA GLU A 147 6.06 11.66 5.63
C GLU A 147 6.51 13.10 5.48
N GLY A 148 7.08 13.45 4.31
CA GLY A 148 7.61 14.80 4.08
C GLY A 148 6.55 15.89 4.18
N ILE A 149 5.44 15.72 3.46
CA ILE A 149 4.33 16.67 3.45
C ILE A 149 3.74 16.88 4.86
N ALA A 150 3.62 15.81 5.67
CA ALA A 150 3.01 15.88 6.99
C ALA A 150 3.76 16.77 7.98
N LYS A 151 5.02 17.12 7.71
CA LYS A 151 5.84 18.02 8.52
C LYS A 151 5.41 19.47 8.42
N TYR A 152 4.74 19.84 7.34
CA TYR A 152 4.29 21.21 7.08
C TYR A 152 2.90 21.51 7.66
N PHE A 153 2.24 20.52 8.25
CA PHE A 153 0.94 20.65 8.90
C PHE A 153 1.07 20.41 10.40
N ASP A 154 0.44 21.23 11.20
CA ASP A 154 0.31 20.99 12.64
C ASP A 154 -0.68 19.84 12.92
N MET A 155 -0.86 19.49 14.19
CA MET A 155 -1.71 18.36 14.59
C MET A 155 -3.21 18.58 14.33
N ASN A 156 -3.65 19.83 14.15
CA ASN A 156 -5.05 20.15 13.86
C ASN A 156 -5.34 20.18 12.36
N HIS A 157 -4.27 20.23 11.53
CA HIS A 157 -4.35 20.32 10.07
C HIS A 157 -3.89 19.05 9.36
N LYS A 158 -3.76 17.93 10.08
CA LYS A 158 -3.48 16.62 9.48
C LYS A 158 -4.28 15.52 10.17
N ALA A 159 -4.73 14.54 9.38
CA ALA A 159 -5.56 13.45 9.87
C ALA A 159 -5.29 12.14 9.11
N ALA A 160 -5.70 11.03 9.72
CA ALA A 160 -5.89 9.76 9.02
C ALA A 160 -7.24 9.76 8.33
N GLY A 161 -7.28 9.36 7.06
CA GLY A 161 -8.53 9.08 6.38
C GLY A 161 -9.21 7.82 6.94
N PHE A 162 -10.46 7.57 6.55
CA PHE A 162 -11.26 6.47 7.11
C PHE A 162 -10.68 5.09 6.83
N LEU A 163 -10.04 4.88 5.67
CA LEU A 163 -9.37 3.62 5.35
C LEU A 163 -8.17 3.42 6.30
N LEU A 164 -7.29 4.40 6.40
CA LEU A 164 -6.12 4.32 7.28
C LEU A 164 -6.53 4.16 8.74
N ALA A 165 -7.51 4.92 9.22
CA ALA A 165 -8.03 4.82 10.59
C ALA A 165 -8.61 3.43 10.88
N LYS A 166 -9.33 2.84 9.92
CA LYS A 166 -9.85 1.48 10.01
C LYS A 166 -8.73 0.45 10.12
N GLU A 167 -7.73 0.53 9.25
CA GLU A 167 -6.57 -0.37 9.26
C GLU A 167 -5.81 -0.29 10.58
N ILE A 168 -5.52 0.93 11.07
CA ILE A 168 -4.85 1.15 12.36
C ILE A 168 -5.67 0.53 13.49
N LYS A 169 -6.98 0.78 13.53
CA LYS A 169 -7.87 0.23 14.57
C LYS A 169 -7.85 -1.31 14.59
N PHE A 170 -7.95 -1.94 13.41
CA PHE A 170 -7.91 -3.40 13.31
C PHE A 170 -6.54 -3.94 13.71
N PHE A 171 -5.45 -3.31 13.25
CA PHE A 171 -4.09 -3.76 13.55
C PHE A 171 -3.78 -3.66 15.06
N HIS A 172 -4.14 -2.54 15.67
CA HIS A 172 -3.98 -2.31 17.10
C HIS A 172 -4.75 -3.35 17.92
N HIS A 173 -6.03 -3.59 17.55
CA HIS A 173 -6.86 -4.56 18.24
C HIS A 173 -6.33 -6.00 18.12
N ILE A 174 -5.84 -6.39 16.93
CA ILE A 174 -5.28 -7.72 16.67
C ILE A 174 -3.95 -7.91 17.41
N VAL A 175 -3.10 -6.87 17.52
CA VAL A 175 -1.78 -6.99 18.13
C VAL A 175 -1.83 -6.92 19.65
N GLU A 176 -2.70 -6.08 20.24
CA GLU A 176 -2.75 -5.87 21.68
C GLU A 176 -3.75 -6.79 22.39
N ASN A 177 -4.89 -7.08 21.78
CA ASN A 177 -5.96 -7.84 22.43
C ASN A 177 -6.70 -8.76 21.46
N PRO A 178 -6.00 -9.72 20.82
CA PRO A 178 -6.61 -10.59 19.83
C PRO A 178 -7.70 -11.48 20.40
N LYS A 179 -8.79 -11.64 19.65
CA LYS A 179 -9.73 -12.74 19.93
C LYS A 179 -9.02 -14.07 19.70
N ARG A 180 -9.14 -15.00 20.67
CA ARG A 180 -8.55 -16.33 20.56
C ARG A 180 -9.55 -17.35 19.97
N PRO A 181 -9.11 -18.32 19.14
CA PRO A 181 -7.71 -18.52 18.72
C PRO A 181 -7.27 -17.49 17.65
N PHE A 182 -6.09 -16.91 17.85
CA PHE A 182 -5.48 -16.02 16.86
C PHE A 182 -4.61 -16.84 15.90
N VAL A 183 -5.02 -16.91 14.63
CA VAL A 183 -4.29 -17.61 13.56
C VAL A 183 -3.68 -16.59 12.63
N SER A 184 -2.37 -16.64 12.45
CA SER A 184 -1.67 -15.81 11.47
C SER A 184 -1.30 -16.64 10.24
N ILE A 185 -1.56 -16.12 9.06
CA ILE A 185 -1.14 -16.69 7.78
C ILE A 185 -0.09 -15.78 7.18
N VAL A 186 1.13 -16.28 7.04
CA VAL A 186 2.26 -15.52 6.51
C VAL A 186 2.74 -16.17 5.23
N GLY A 187 2.75 -15.40 4.15
CA GLY A 187 3.20 -15.88 2.84
C GLY A 187 4.09 -14.84 2.15
N GLY A 188 4.91 -15.31 1.25
CA GLY A 188 5.80 -14.48 0.46
C GLY A 188 6.79 -15.32 -0.33
N SER A 189 7.58 -14.69 -1.20
CA SER A 189 8.62 -15.37 -1.97
C SER A 189 9.85 -15.71 -1.12
N LYS A 190 10.15 -14.89 -0.11
CA LYS A 190 11.40 -14.96 0.69
C LYS A 190 11.14 -14.79 2.18
N VAL A 191 11.90 -15.52 2.99
CA VAL A 191 11.90 -15.42 4.46
C VAL A 191 12.55 -14.12 4.92
N SER A 192 13.64 -13.68 4.26
CA SER A 192 14.40 -12.48 4.61
C SER A 192 13.53 -11.23 4.80
N GLY A 193 12.55 -11.05 3.94
CA GLY A 193 11.61 -9.92 4.03
C GLY A 193 10.55 -10.04 5.14
N LYS A 194 10.51 -11.14 5.90
CA LYS A 194 9.49 -11.44 6.92
C LYS A 194 10.08 -11.87 8.27
N LEU A 195 11.39 -12.01 8.39
CA LEU A 195 12.05 -12.51 9.60
C LEU A 195 11.62 -11.76 10.86
N GLU A 196 11.74 -10.44 10.86
CA GLU A 196 11.37 -9.60 11.99
C GLU A 196 9.87 -9.74 12.34
N ALA A 197 9.02 -9.77 11.32
CA ALA A 197 7.59 -9.97 11.49
C ALA A 197 7.29 -11.34 12.12
N LEU A 198 7.96 -12.42 11.70
CA LEU A 198 7.79 -13.76 12.27
C LEU A 198 8.22 -13.82 13.73
N TYR A 199 9.40 -13.27 14.07
CA TYR A 199 9.85 -13.20 15.46
C TYR A 199 8.89 -12.42 16.36
N ASN A 200 8.30 -11.34 15.85
CA ASN A 200 7.35 -10.51 16.59
C ASN A 200 5.95 -11.13 16.68
N LEU A 201 5.55 -11.96 15.70
CA LEU A 201 4.23 -12.59 15.66
C LEU A 201 4.16 -13.87 16.50
N VAL A 202 5.20 -14.71 16.45
CA VAL A 202 5.20 -16.01 17.16
C VAL A 202 4.76 -15.89 18.62
N PRO A 203 5.25 -14.93 19.42
CA PRO A 203 4.80 -14.82 20.82
C PRO A 203 3.36 -14.36 21.02
N LYS A 204 2.68 -13.90 19.97
CA LYS A 204 1.37 -13.24 20.04
C LYS A 204 0.22 -14.08 19.51
N VAL A 205 0.52 -15.13 18.75
CA VAL A 205 -0.46 -15.96 18.05
C VAL A 205 -0.63 -17.34 18.70
N ASP A 206 -1.73 -18.01 18.42
CA ASP A 206 -1.94 -19.42 18.82
C ASP A 206 -1.47 -20.38 17.73
N LYS A 207 -1.60 -19.96 16.47
CA LYS A 207 -1.22 -20.75 15.31
C LYS A 207 -0.61 -19.83 14.25
N ILE A 208 0.38 -20.37 13.52
CA ILE A 208 0.98 -19.70 12.37
C ILE A 208 1.01 -20.64 11.19
N VAL A 209 0.52 -20.18 10.06
CA VAL A 209 0.59 -20.92 8.78
C VAL A 209 1.59 -20.21 7.89
N ILE A 210 2.59 -20.90 7.43
CA ILE A 210 3.60 -20.37 6.51
C ILE A 210 3.34 -20.96 5.12
N GLY A 211 3.14 -20.06 4.13
CA GLY A 211 2.87 -20.43 2.75
C GLY A 211 3.73 -19.65 1.75
N GLY A 212 3.46 -19.88 0.46
CA GLY A 212 4.23 -19.26 -0.63
C GLY A 212 5.67 -19.78 -0.71
N GLY A 213 6.50 -19.10 -1.51
CA GLY A 213 7.90 -19.51 -1.75
C GLY A 213 8.76 -19.59 -0.49
N MET A 214 8.47 -18.76 0.52
CA MET A 214 9.21 -18.80 1.78
C MET A 214 9.05 -20.14 2.55
N ALA A 215 7.95 -20.87 2.33
CA ALA A 215 7.73 -22.17 2.97
C ALA A 215 8.82 -23.20 2.60
N PHE A 216 9.40 -23.10 1.41
CA PHE A 216 10.45 -24.01 0.96
C PHE A 216 11.73 -23.92 1.78
N THR A 217 12.08 -22.72 2.30
CA THR A 217 13.22 -22.58 3.22
C THR A 217 12.96 -23.34 4.53
N PHE A 218 11.73 -23.33 5.05
CA PHE A 218 11.35 -24.11 6.23
C PHE A 218 11.31 -25.62 5.95
N LEU A 219 10.76 -26.02 4.80
CA LEU A 219 10.73 -27.44 4.40
C LEU A 219 12.16 -27.98 4.21
N LYS A 220 13.06 -27.18 3.59
CA LYS A 220 14.48 -27.55 3.46
C LYS A 220 15.16 -27.68 4.83
N ALA A 221 14.86 -26.78 5.76
CA ALA A 221 15.35 -26.84 7.14
C ALA A 221 14.93 -28.13 7.87
N LEU A 222 13.77 -28.71 7.49
CA LEU A 222 13.29 -30.01 8.00
C LEU A 222 13.86 -31.21 7.24
N GLY A 223 14.73 -30.99 6.25
CA GLY A 223 15.37 -32.05 5.47
C GLY A 223 14.57 -32.54 4.25
N HIS A 224 13.47 -31.85 3.87
CA HIS A 224 12.75 -32.19 2.66
C HIS A 224 13.49 -31.75 1.40
N GLU A 225 13.37 -32.53 0.35
CA GLU A 225 13.80 -32.11 -0.97
C GLU A 225 12.76 -31.18 -1.61
N ILE A 226 13.24 -30.05 -2.13
CA ILE A 226 12.40 -28.98 -2.67
C ILE A 226 12.60 -28.73 -4.16
N GLY A 227 13.34 -29.62 -4.83
CA GLY A 227 13.65 -29.50 -6.25
C GLY A 227 14.33 -28.18 -6.61
N LYS A 228 13.78 -27.49 -7.63
CA LYS A 228 14.24 -26.17 -8.08
C LYS A 228 13.45 -25.01 -7.46
N SER A 229 12.67 -25.26 -6.41
CA SER A 229 11.90 -24.22 -5.74
C SER A 229 12.80 -23.16 -5.11
N LEU A 230 12.25 -21.94 -4.91
CA LEU A 230 12.97 -20.84 -4.26
C LEU A 230 13.39 -21.24 -2.85
N VAL A 231 14.64 -20.98 -2.50
CA VAL A 231 15.16 -21.21 -1.16
C VAL A 231 16.18 -20.13 -0.81
N GLU A 232 16.25 -19.78 0.46
CA GLU A 232 17.30 -18.93 1.03
C GLU A 232 18.15 -19.80 1.96
N GLU A 233 19.20 -20.43 1.38
CA GLU A 233 20.07 -21.40 2.09
C GLU A 233 20.66 -20.77 3.36
N ASP A 234 21.09 -19.51 3.29
CA ASP A 234 21.67 -18.78 4.42
C ASP A 234 20.69 -18.57 5.57
N LEU A 235 19.39 -18.71 5.33
CA LEU A 235 18.33 -18.51 6.32
C LEU A 235 17.74 -19.81 6.86
N ILE A 236 18.26 -20.97 6.47
CA ILE A 236 17.88 -22.25 7.06
C ILE A 236 18.04 -22.25 8.59
N PRO A 237 19.17 -21.77 9.17
CA PRO A 237 19.33 -21.68 10.62
C PRO A 237 18.28 -20.79 11.28
N GLU A 238 17.86 -19.70 10.63
CA GLU A 238 16.83 -18.80 11.15
C GLU A 238 15.43 -19.45 11.10
N ALA A 239 15.13 -20.21 10.05
CA ALA A 239 13.89 -20.98 9.97
C ALA A 239 13.79 -21.99 11.12
N LEU A 240 14.88 -22.70 11.43
CA LEU A 240 14.96 -23.60 12.59
C LEU A 240 14.73 -22.88 13.92
N LYS A 241 15.34 -21.70 14.12
CA LYS A 241 15.15 -20.88 15.32
C LYS A 241 13.70 -20.44 15.49
N ILE A 242 13.03 -20.02 14.39
CA ILE A 242 11.63 -19.63 14.43
C ILE A 242 10.74 -20.82 14.80
N MET A 243 10.99 -22.01 14.25
CA MET A 243 10.24 -23.22 14.59
C MET A 243 10.44 -23.61 16.06
N GLU A 244 11.67 -23.51 16.56
CA GLU A 244 11.97 -23.78 17.97
C GLU A 244 11.32 -22.73 18.89
N LEU A 245 11.35 -21.45 18.53
CA LEU A 245 10.66 -20.39 19.28
C LEU A 245 9.15 -20.66 19.33
N ALA A 246 8.54 -21.05 18.21
CA ALA A 246 7.13 -21.41 18.17
C ALA A 246 6.82 -22.56 19.12
N LYS A 247 7.64 -23.61 19.14
CA LYS A 247 7.51 -24.75 20.06
C LYS A 247 7.63 -24.32 21.51
N GLN A 248 8.62 -23.51 21.86
CA GLN A 248 8.83 -22.98 23.22
C GLN A 248 7.66 -22.12 23.70
N LYS A 249 7.01 -21.40 22.80
CA LYS A 249 5.83 -20.55 23.09
C LYS A 249 4.50 -21.31 23.02
N GLY A 250 4.51 -22.61 22.68
CA GLY A 250 3.30 -23.41 22.53
C GLY A 250 2.48 -23.05 21.28
N VAL A 251 3.08 -22.37 20.33
CA VAL A 251 2.44 -21.94 19.07
C VAL A 251 2.55 -23.05 18.03
N LYS A 252 1.42 -23.43 17.42
CA LYS A 252 1.40 -24.43 16.34
C LYS A 252 1.81 -23.77 15.03
N LEU A 253 2.97 -24.18 14.50
CA LEU A 253 3.45 -23.76 13.19
C LEU A 253 3.07 -24.82 12.15
N TYR A 254 2.39 -24.39 11.10
CA TYR A 254 1.95 -25.22 9.97
C TYR A 254 2.71 -24.85 8.71
N LEU A 255 3.23 -25.85 8.04
CA LEU A 255 3.81 -25.78 6.71
C LEU A 255 2.93 -26.54 5.72
N PRO A 256 3.04 -26.31 4.40
CA PRO A 256 2.38 -27.14 3.40
C PRO A 256 2.71 -28.61 3.58
N VAL A 257 1.69 -29.45 3.50
CA VAL A 257 1.84 -30.93 3.57
C VAL A 257 1.90 -31.56 2.18
N ASP A 258 1.41 -30.84 1.17
CA ASP A 258 1.47 -31.19 -0.25
C ASP A 258 1.75 -29.93 -1.07
N ILE A 259 2.21 -30.12 -2.29
CA ILE A 259 2.63 -29.05 -3.18
C ILE A 259 2.26 -29.44 -4.61
N VAL A 260 1.66 -28.50 -5.33
CA VAL A 260 1.52 -28.61 -6.78
C VAL A 260 2.84 -28.19 -7.42
N ALA A 261 3.54 -29.12 -8.04
CA ALA A 261 4.78 -28.88 -8.74
C ALA A 261 4.54 -28.69 -10.25
N ALA A 262 5.30 -27.81 -10.88
CA ALA A 262 5.25 -27.59 -12.32
C ALA A 262 6.67 -27.54 -12.90
N GLU A 263 6.81 -27.86 -14.19
CA GLU A 263 8.12 -27.87 -14.87
C GLU A 263 8.65 -26.47 -15.15
N ALA A 264 7.74 -25.47 -15.21
CA ALA A 264 8.06 -24.05 -15.40
C ALA A 264 7.11 -23.18 -14.59
N PHE A 265 7.52 -21.93 -14.32
CA PHE A 265 6.65 -20.91 -13.72
C PHE A 265 5.82 -20.26 -14.83
N ASP A 266 4.83 -21.00 -15.33
CA ASP A 266 3.95 -20.62 -16.43
C ASP A 266 2.54 -21.15 -16.13
N ALA A 267 1.51 -20.35 -16.48
CA ALA A 267 0.11 -20.73 -16.25
C ALA A 267 -0.32 -21.98 -17.04
N GLU A 268 0.32 -22.23 -18.19
CA GLU A 268 0.07 -23.38 -19.07
C GLU A 268 1.02 -24.56 -18.78
N ALA A 269 1.90 -24.44 -17.78
CA ALA A 269 2.82 -25.52 -17.44
C ALA A 269 2.07 -26.73 -16.87
N ILE A 270 2.51 -27.92 -17.26
CA ILE A 270 1.95 -29.17 -16.74
C ILE A 270 2.27 -29.25 -15.23
N ALA A 271 1.21 -29.24 -14.43
CA ALA A 271 1.31 -29.40 -12.99
C ALA A 271 1.21 -30.91 -12.62
N LYS A 272 1.97 -31.30 -11.60
CA LYS A 272 1.99 -32.64 -11.00
C LYS A 272 1.62 -32.58 -9.53
#